data_216dc3c9f49d32bc7249c98b5bbee262
#
_entry.id   216dc3c9f49d32bc7249c98b5bbee262
#
_cell.length_a   1.000
_cell.length_b   1.000
_cell.length_c   1.000
_cell.angle_alpha   90.00
_cell.angle_beta   90.00
_cell.angle_gamma   90.00
#
_symmetry.space_group_name_H-M   'P 1'
#
loop_
_entity.id
_entity.type
_entity.pdbx_description
1 polymer ?
#
loop_
_entity_poly.entity_id
_entity_poly.type
_entity_poly.pdbx_seq_one_letter_code
_entity_poly.pdbx_strand_id
1 'polypeptide(L)'
;VGDEAQSIYAFRGANVRNILDFPTFFPGTRIIRLEENYRSTKPVLNVANSLLSHAAESFRKTLFTRKEGGDPVRLVTPLSDMSQAKLVVRRVEELLDRHLPHEIAVLFRAGFHSYNLEMALNQAGIPFRKYGGLRYTEAAHVKDVIAYARLVLNPLDLPAFARVAGMHSGIGPKTVQKLYAAALAGDAKSTEKAFARHPGLLEDMRFVDDLRARPTSPASLFGAVLEYYRPKLESQYPE
;
A
#
# COMPACT_ATOMS: atom_id res chain seq x y z
N VAL A 1 -8.07 13.49 -29.45
CA VAL A 1 -6.70 12.95 -29.30
C VAL A 1 -6.74 11.88 -28.24
N GLY A 2 -6.16 10.72 -28.51
CA GLY A 2 -6.09 9.59 -27.59
C GLY A 2 -4.76 8.84 -27.74
N ASP A 3 -4.46 8.00 -26.75
CA ASP A 3 -3.29 7.11 -26.75
C ASP A 3 -3.71 5.76 -26.15
N GLU A 4 -3.87 4.77 -27.02
CA GLU A 4 -4.30 3.42 -26.64
C GLU A 4 -3.30 2.75 -25.72
N ALA A 5 -2.02 3.06 -25.84
CA ALA A 5 -0.97 2.50 -24.99
C ALA A 5 -1.04 3.01 -23.53
N GLN A 6 -1.74 4.12 -23.28
CA GLN A 6 -1.99 4.66 -21.93
C GLN A 6 -3.34 4.22 -21.35
N SER A 7 -4.08 3.33 -22.03
CA SER A 7 -5.35 2.80 -21.54
C SER A 7 -5.15 1.72 -20.47
N ILE A 8 -4.72 2.13 -19.28
CA ILE A 8 -4.35 1.23 -18.17
C ILE A 8 -5.44 1.07 -17.08
N TYR A 9 -6.64 1.61 -17.30
CA TYR A 9 -7.74 1.58 -16.33
C TYR A 9 -8.87 0.59 -16.70
N ALA A 10 -8.57 -0.46 -17.47
CA ALA A 10 -9.56 -1.48 -17.83
C ALA A 10 -10.22 -2.12 -16.58
N PHE A 11 -9.48 -2.31 -15.50
CA PHE A 11 -10.00 -2.80 -14.20
C PHE A 11 -10.99 -1.84 -13.52
N ARG A 12 -11.12 -0.58 -14.00
CA ARG A 12 -12.12 0.40 -13.58
C ARG A 12 -13.19 0.65 -14.64
N GLY A 13 -13.31 -0.25 -15.62
CA GLY A 13 -14.32 -0.14 -16.68
C GLY A 13 -13.90 0.72 -17.88
N ALA A 14 -12.66 1.19 -17.96
CA ALA A 14 -12.16 1.86 -19.16
C ALA A 14 -12.06 0.87 -20.32
N ASN A 15 -12.50 1.29 -21.53
CA ASN A 15 -12.50 0.46 -22.70
C ASN A 15 -11.63 1.08 -23.80
N VAL A 16 -10.50 0.44 -24.09
CA VAL A 16 -9.57 0.85 -25.16
C VAL A 16 -10.23 0.81 -26.55
N ARG A 17 -11.29 0.00 -26.73
CA ARG A 17 -12.04 -0.09 -27.97
C ARG A 17 -12.64 1.26 -28.39
N ASN A 18 -12.96 2.14 -27.45
CA ASN A 18 -13.43 3.48 -27.77
C ASN A 18 -12.44 4.27 -28.65
N ILE A 19 -11.16 3.98 -28.55
CA ILE A 19 -10.11 4.59 -29.39
C ILE A 19 -9.89 3.76 -30.65
N LEU A 20 -9.72 2.43 -30.52
CA LEU A 20 -9.37 1.57 -31.63
C LEU A 20 -10.49 1.43 -32.65
N ASP A 21 -11.75 1.36 -32.21
CA ASP A 21 -12.90 1.20 -33.09
C ASP A 21 -13.48 2.54 -33.59
N PHE A 22 -12.92 3.67 -33.14
CA PHE A 22 -13.39 4.99 -33.55
C PHE A 22 -13.48 5.17 -35.08
N PRO A 23 -12.49 4.77 -35.88
CA PRO A 23 -12.59 4.89 -37.34
C PRO A 23 -13.69 4.02 -37.96
N THR A 24 -14.06 2.91 -37.30
CA THR A 24 -15.16 2.04 -37.73
C THR A 24 -16.52 2.69 -37.46
N PHE A 25 -16.68 3.31 -36.29
CA PHE A 25 -17.93 4.02 -35.96
C PHE A 25 -18.10 5.32 -36.75
N PHE A 26 -17.01 5.96 -37.15
CA PHE A 26 -17.00 7.20 -37.91
C PHE A 26 -16.24 7.03 -39.23
N PRO A 27 -16.88 6.50 -40.28
CA PRO A 27 -16.25 6.33 -41.59
C PRO A 27 -15.72 7.64 -42.13
N GLY A 28 -14.55 7.64 -42.75
CA GLY A 28 -13.86 8.83 -43.25
C GLY A 28 -12.93 9.51 -42.21
N THR A 29 -12.82 8.95 -41.01
CA THR A 29 -11.87 9.42 -39.99
C THR A 29 -10.43 9.36 -40.53
N ARG A 30 -9.73 10.50 -40.48
CA ARG A 30 -8.30 10.56 -40.79
C ARG A 30 -7.50 10.36 -39.50
N ILE A 31 -6.65 9.32 -39.47
CA ILE A 31 -5.77 9.04 -38.34
C ILE A 31 -4.44 9.78 -38.57
N ILE A 32 -4.08 10.66 -37.65
CA ILE A 32 -2.78 11.35 -37.61
C ILE A 32 -2.02 10.86 -36.38
N ARG A 33 -0.81 10.32 -36.58
CA ARG A 33 0.05 9.82 -35.51
C ARG A 33 1.01 10.89 -35.05
N LEU A 34 1.06 11.14 -33.74
CA LEU A 34 2.03 12.03 -33.13
C LEU A 34 3.16 11.16 -32.57
N GLU A 35 4.25 11.03 -33.30
CA GLU A 35 5.34 10.08 -33.00
C GLU A 35 6.56 10.78 -32.38
N GLU A 36 6.71 12.09 -32.55
CA GLU A 36 7.80 12.83 -31.93
C GLU A 36 7.54 13.02 -30.43
N ASN A 37 8.47 12.51 -29.61
CA ASN A 37 8.44 12.60 -28.15
C ASN A 37 9.46 13.62 -27.65
N TYR A 38 8.98 14.63 -26.94
CA TYR A 38 9.78 15.71 -26.38
C TYR A 38 10.20 15.50 -24.92
N ARG A 39 9.68 14.44 -24.28
CA ARG A 39 9.92 14.14 -22.86
C ARG A 39 11.14 13.26 -22.66
N SER A 40 11.18 12.14 -23.32
CA SER A 40 12.11 11.03 -23.02
C SER A 40 13.34 11.06 -23.95
N THR A 41 14.41 10.45 -23.47
CA THR A 41 15.63 10.20 -24.25
C THR A 41 15.49 8.96 -25.12
N LYS A 42 16.37 8.80 -26.10
CA LYS A 42 16.35 7.69 -27.06
C LYS A 42 16.39 6.29 -26.41
N PRO A 43 17.23 6.02 -25.39
CA PRO A 43 17.23 4.72 -24.71
C PRO A 43 15.88 4.34 -24.09
N VAL A 44 15.16 5.31 -23.51
CA VAL A 44 13.83 5.08 -22.92
C VAL A 44 12.82 4.77 -24.04
N LEU A 45 12.84 5.52 -25.13
CA LEU A 45 11.93 5.27 -26.27
C LEU A 45 12.18 3.94 -26.96
N ASN A 46 13.43 3.48 -27.03
CA ASN A 46 13.75 2.18 -27.59
C ASN A 46 13.06 1.04 -26.79
N VAL A 47 13.07 1.11 -25.44
CA VAL A 47 12.37 0.15 -24.61
C VAL A 47 10.85 0.28 -24.77
N ALA A 48 10.32 1.49 -24.81
CA ALA A 48 8.89 1.74 -25.00
C ALA A 48 8.41 1.20 -26.37
N ASN A 49 9.13 1.45 -27.44
CA ASN A 49 8.82 0.93 -28.77
C ASN A 49 8.89 -0.61 -28.81
N SER A 50 9.88 -1.20 -28.14
CA SER A 50 9.98 -2.66 -28.03
C SER A 50 8.76 -3.25 -27.32
N LEU A 51 8.29 -2.65 -26.23
CA LEU A 51 7.07 -3.07 -25.54
C LEU A 51 5.84 -2.87 -26.43
N LEU A 52 5.71 -1.74 -27.11
CA LEU A 52 4.58 -1.45 -27.99
C LEU A 52 4.51 -2.41 -29.19
N SER A 53 5.64 -2.90 -29.69
CA SER A 53 5.68 -3.86 -30.81
C SER A 53 5.06 -5.20 -30.45
N HIS A 54 4.94 -5.54 -29.15
CA HIS A 54 4.30 -6.76 -28.64
C HIS A 54 2.82 -6.54 -28.29
N ALA A 55 2.29 -5.32 -28.43
CA ALA A 55 0.87 -5.07 -28.18
C ALA A 55 0.02 -5.82 -29.22
N ALA A 56 -0.98 -6.57 -28.74
CA ALA A 56 -1.86 -7.36 -29.60
C ALA A 56 -2.64 -6.46 -30.57
N GLU A 57 -3.01 -5.27 -30.13
CA GLU A 57 -3.77 -4.31 -30.91
C GLU A 57 -3.25 -2.88 -30.65
N SER A 58 -2.90 -2.16 -31.71
CA SER A 58 -2.47 -0.77 -31.61
C SER A 58 -2.53 -0.09 -32.98
N PHE A 59 -2.56 1.23 -32.99
CA PHE A 59 -2.38 2.05 -34.19
C PHE A 59 -0.91 2.12 -34.64
N ARG A 60 -0.17 1.06 -34.59
CA ARG A 60 1.26 0.96 -34.93
C ARG A 60 1.94 2.33 -35.10
N LYS A 61 2.65 2.78 -34.07
CA LYS A 61 3.40 4.01 -34.04
C LYS A 61 4.83 3.72 -33.58
N THR A 62 5.79 4.52 -34.04
CA THR A 62 7.18 4.43 -33.60
C THR A 62 7.59 5.77 -32.99
N LEU A 63 7.74 5.79 -31.68
CA LEU A 63 8.12 7.00 -30.97
C LEU A 63 9.60 7.32 -31.26
N PHE A 64 9.89 8.57 -31.58
CA PHE A 64 11.25 9.05 -31.76
C PHE A 64 11.46 10.38 -31.02
N THR A 65 12.71 10.75 -30.78
CA THR A 65 13.09 12.01 -30.16
C THR A 65 14.32 12.60 -30.84
N ARG A 66 14.41 13.91 -30.83
CA ARG A 66 15.61 14.66 -31.24
C ARG A 66 16.57 14.95 -30.07
N LYS A 67 16.19 14.54 -28.85
CA LYS A 67 17.09 14.65 -27.70
C LYS A 67 18.29 13.73 -27.87
N GLU A 68 19.47 14.29 -27.69
CA GLU A 68 20.72 13.55 -27.67
C GLU A 68 21.02 13.04 -26.24
N GLY A 69 21.85 11.99 -26.16
CA GLY A 69 22.26 11.41 -24.88
C GLY A 69 21.18 10.57 -24.18
N GLY A 70 21.32 10.42 -22.89
CA GLY A 70 20.48 9.64 -22.00
C GLY A 70 21.12 8.34 -21.55
N ASP A 71 20.93 8.03 -20.27
CA ASP A 71 21.42 6.78 -19.68
C ASP A 71 20.62 5.58 -20.22
N PRO A 72 21.25 4.40 -20.35
CA PRO A 72 20.57 3.18 -20.73
C PRO A 72 19.57 2.76 -19.65
N VAL A 73 18.43 2.21 -20.08
CA VAL A 73 17.48 1.60 -19.16
C VAL A 73 18.11 0.33 -18.55
N ARG A 74 18.05 0.20 -17.24
CA ARG A 74 18.62 -0.94 -16.50
C ARG A 74 17.50 -1.80 -15.94
N LEU A 75 17.56 -3.10 -16.16
CA LEU A 75 16.74 -4.10 -15.50
C LEU A 75 17.56 -4.71 -14.35
N VAL A 76 16.99 -4.68 -13.15
CA VAL A 76 17.61 -5.27 -11.97
C VAL A 76 16.61 -6.21 -11.31
N THR A 77 17.05 -7.41 -10.93
CA THR A 77 16.20 -8.42 -10.28
C THR A 77 16.71 -8.67 -8.87
N PRO A 78 16.17 -7.98 -7.86
CA PRO A 78 16.51 -8.20 -6.45
C PRO A 78 16.03 -9.56 -5.96
N LEU A 79 16.68 -10.08 -4.89
CA LEU A 79 16.34 -11.37 -4.30
C LEU A 79 15.10 -11.30 -3.38
N SER A 80 14.71 -10.13 -2.93
CA SER A 80 13.56 -9.92 -2.03
C SER A 80 13.09 -8.47 -2.10
N ASP A 81 11.85 -8.21 -1.62
CA ASP A 81 11.29 -6.85 -1.53
C ASP A 81 12.14 -5.92 -0.66
N MET A 82 12.72 -6.46 0.42
CA MET A 82 13.63 -5.69 1.27
C MET A 82 14.92 -5.31 0.54
N SER A 83 15.50 -6.23 -0.25
CA SER A 83 16.69 -5.92 -1.07
C SER A 83 16.37 -4.96 -2.20
N GLN A 84 15.15 -5.04 -2.76
CA GLN A 84 14.63 -4.07 -3.73
C GLN A 84 14.53 -2.67 -3.13
N ALA A 85 13.91 -2.55 -1.95
CA ALA A 85 13.79 -1.28 -1.26
C ALA A 85 15.14 -0.63 -0.98
N LYS A 86 16.11 -1.40 -0.45
CA LYS A 86 17.48 -0.92 -0.19
C LYS A 86 18.20 -0.47 -1.47
N LEU A 87 18.01 -1.19 -2.58
CA LEU A 87 18.59 -0.83 -3.87
C LEU A 87 18.00 0.50 -4.38
N VAL A 88 16.68 0.68 -4.26
CA VAL A 88 16.01 1.93 -4.67
C VAL A 88 16.48 3.09 -3.81
N VAL A 89 16.57 2.93 -2.48
CA VAL A 89 17.06 3.97 -1.56
C VAL A 89 18.48 4.39 -1.96
N ARG A 90 19.42 3.45 -2.13
CA ARG A 90 20.76 3.76 -2.57
C ARG A 90 20.78 4.54 -3.89
N ARG A 91 19.93 4.14 -4.85
CA ARG A 91 19.85 4.85 -6.12
C ARG A 91 19.28 6.26 -5.96
N VAL A 92 18.32 6.45 -5.07
CA VAL A 92 17.80 7.79 -4.73
C VAL A 92 18.89 8.65 -4.11
N GLU A 93 19.66 8.13 -3.15
CA GLU A 93 20.79 8.83 -2.53
C GLU A 93 21.80 9.30 -3.59
N GLU A 94 22.23 8.43 -4.51
CA GLU A 94 23.11 8.79 -5.62
C GLU A 94 22.53 9.88 -6.54
N LEU A 95 21.22 9.91 -6.72
CA LEU A 95 20.55 10.89 -7.56
C LEU A 95 20.40 12.25 -6.86
N LEU A 96 20.23 12.25 -5.54
CA LEU A 96 20.09 13.48 -4.74
C LEU A 96 21.35 14.37 -4.77
N ASP A 97 22.50 13.83 -5.16
CA ASP A 97 23.71 14.62 -5.41
C ASP A 97 23.56 15.58 -6.62
N ARG A 98 22.62 15.31 -7.53
CA ARG A 98 22.47 16.02 -8.81
C ARG A 98 21.04 16.43 -9.14
N HIS A 99 20.07 15.94 -8.40
CA HIS A 99 18.64 16.14 -8.64
C HIS A 99 17.92 16.56 -7.37
N LEU A 100 16.90 17.36 -7.50
CA LEU A 100 16.01 17.68 -6.38
C LEU A 100 15.02 16.53 -6.13
N PRO A 101 14.56 16.31 -4.88
CA PRO A 101 13.65 15.20 -4.55
C PRO A 101 12.40 15.13 -5.44
N HIS A 102 11.86 16.27 -5.86
CA HIS A 102 10.66 16.31 -6.71
C HIS A 102 10.91 15.93 -8.18
N GLU A 103 12.16 15.79 -8.59
CA GLU A 103 12.56 15.32 -9.93
C GLU A 103 12.73 13.80 -9.97
N ILE A 104 12.70 13.14 -8.80
CA ILE A 104 12.86 11.68 -8.67
C ILE A 104 11.49 11.06 -8.43
N ALA A 105 11.10 10.09 -9.25
CA ALA A 105 9.86 9.36 -9.11
C ALA A 105 10.10 7.84 -9.08
N VAL A 106 9.43 7.15 -8.16
CA VAL A 106 9.38 5.68 -8.10
C VAL A 106 7.97 5.23 -8.40
N LEU A 107 7.80 4.38 -9.40
CA LEU A 107 6.50 3.86 -9.81
C LEU A 107 6.34 2.41 -9.38
N PHE A 108 5.14 2.04 -8.90
CA PHE A 108 4.82 0.68 -8.50
C PHE A 108 3.42 0.28 -8.95
N ARG A 109 3.20 -1.00 -9.19
CA ARG A 109 1.94 -1.53 -9.74
C ARG A 109 0.82 -1.58 -8.70
N ALA A 110 1.13 -1.91 -7.45
CA ALA A 110 0.18 -2.03 -6.35
C ALA A 110 0.70 -1.35 -5.09
N GLY A 111 -0.22 -0.86 -4.23
CA GLY A 111 0.12 -0.08 -3.04
C GLY A 111 1.04 -0.80 -2.07
N PHE A 112 0.91 -2.13 -1.93
CA PHE A 112 1.73 -2.91 -1.00
C PHE A 112 3.21 -2.99 -1.43
N HIS A 113 3.52 -2.90 -2.73
CA HIS A 113 4.91 -2.87 -3.22
C HIS A 113 5.72 -1.69 -2.65
N SER A 114 5.05 -0.61 -2.23
CA SER A 114 5.73 0.55 -1.65
C SER A 114 6.06 0.42 -0.16
N TYR A 115 5.51 -0.54 0.57
CA TYR A 115 5.60 -0.57 2.03
C TYR A 115 7.04 -0.68 2.54
N ASN A 116 7.80 -1.64 2.01
CA ASN A 116 9.22 -1.79 2.37
C ASN A 116 10.05 -0.57 1.92
N LEU A 117 9.70 0.06 0.80
CA LEU A 117 10.36 1.26 0.32
C LEU A 117 10.05 2.47 1.23
N GLU A 118 8.79 2.67 1.64
CA GLU A 118 8.41 3.73 2.58
C GLU A 118 9.19 3.61 3.89
N MET A 119 9.33 2.38 4.41
CA MET A 119 10.12 2.12 5.63
C MET A 119 11.60 2.45 5.41
N ALA A 120 12.17 2.00 4.30
CA ALA A 120 13.59 2.21 4.01
C ALA A 120 13.92 3.69 3.76
N LEU A 121 13.05 4.45 3.07
CA LEU A 121 13.21 5.90 2.89
C LEU A 121 13.13 6.66 4.22
N ASN A 122 12.18 6.29 5.11
CA ASN A 122 12.09 6.87 6.44
C ASN A 122 13.34 6.58 7.28
N GLN A 123 13.87 5.35 7.23
CA GLN A 123 15.11 4.98 7.93
C GLN A 123 16.32 5.77 7.43
N ALA A 124 16.37 6.05 6.12
CA ALA A 124 17.41 6.85 5.50
C ALA A 124 17.20 8.37 5.69
N GLY A 125 16.09 8.81 6.31
CA GLY A 125 15.77 10.23 6.48
C GLY A 125 15.42 10.95 5.17
N ILE A 126 15.05 10.22 4.10
CA ILE A 126 14.72 10.78 2.80
C ILE A 126 13.23 11.14 2.75
N PRO A 127 12.87 12.43 2.64
CA PRO A 127 11.46 12.83 2.55
C PRO A 127 10.86 12.41 1.21
N PHE A 128 9.62 11.93 1.25
CA PHE A 128 8.89 11.50 0.06
C PHE A 128 7.40 11.83 0.14
N ARG A 129 6.74 11.84 -1.02
CA ARG A 129 5.27 11.89 -1.13
C ARG A 129 4.78 10.65 -1.86
N LYS A 130 3.80 9.96 -1.29
CA LYS A 130 3.09 8.87 -1.94
C LYS A 130 1.79 9.38 -2.56
N TYR A 131 1.60 9.09 -3.83
CA TYR A 131 0.37 9.40 -4.56
C TYR A 131 -0.41 8.11 -4.81
N GLY A 132 -1.65 8.07 -4.35
CA GLY A 132 -2.53 6.91 -4.47
C GLY A 132 -2.18 5.78 -3.48
N GLY A 133 -3.16 4.90 -3.25
CA GLY A 133 -3.05 3.82 -2.27
C GLY A 133 -3.03 4.27 -0.81
N LEU A 134 -3.02 3.31 0.10
CA LEU A 134 -2.86 3.55 1.53
C LEU A 134 -1.36 3.63 1.89
N ARG A 135 -1.01 4.50 2.82
CA ARG A 135 0.31 4.45 3.45
C ARG A 135 0.42 3.13 4.23
N TYR A 136 1.64 2.62 4.42
CA TYR A 136 1.81 1.38 5.20
C TYR A 136 1.22 1.52 6.62
N THR A 137 1.33 2.72 7.25
CA THR A 137 0.74 3.03 8.55
C THR A 137 -0.79 3.05 8.53
N GLU A 138 -1.42 3.13 7.37
CA GLU A 138 -2.86 3.12 7.18
C GLU A 138 -3.39 1.72 6.85
N ALA A 139 -2.50 0.77 6.59
CA ALA A 139 -2.87 -0.61 6.33
C ALA A 139 -3.62 -1.22 7.53
N ALA A 140 -4.63 -2.04 7.25
CA ALA A 140 -5.52 -2.57 8.29
C ALA A 140 -4.74 -3.31 9.38
N HIS A 141 -3.86 -4.23 8.99
CA HIS A 141 -3.05 -5.01 9.92
C HIS A 141 -2.10 -4.16 10.79
N VAL A 142 -1.56 -3.06 10.25
CA VAL A 142 -0.74 -2.13 11.04
C VAL A 142 -1.58 -1.40 12.09
N LYS A 143 -2.77 -0.94 11.70
CA LYS A 143 -3.72 -0.31 12.63
C LYS A 143 -4.21 -1.29 13.70
N ASP A 144 -4.32 -2.57 13.39
CA ASP A 144 -4.71 -3.61 14.35
C ASP A 144 -3.66 -3.76 15.43
N VAL A 145 -2.39 -3.92 15.06
CA VAL A 145 -1.25 -3.98 16.00
C VAL A 145 -1.17 -2.72 16.86
N ILE A 146 -1.32 -1.54 16.25
CA ILE A 146 -1.34 -0.27 16.99
C ILE A 146 -2.51 -0.21 17.98
N ALA A 147 -3.68 -0.76 17.63
CA ALA A 147 -4.84 -0.77 18.52
C ALA A 147 -4.57 -1.59 19.79
N TYR A 148 -3.95 -2.76 19.70
CA TYR A 148 -3.52 -3.52 20.88
C TYR A 148 -2.55 -2.72 21.75
N ALA A 149 -1.51 -2.15 21.17
CA ALA A 149 -0.55 -1.34 21.90
C ALA A 149 -1.20 -0.12 22.60
N ARG A 150 -2.15 0.54 21.94
CA ARG A 150 -2.93 1.65 22.52
C ARG A 150 -3.78 1.19 23.70
N LEU A 151 -4.41 0.02 23.64
CA LEU A 151 -5.19 -0.53 24.76
C LEU A 151 -4.31 -0.88 25.97
N VAL A 152 -3.08 -1.34 25.74
CA VAL A 152 -2.11 -1.55 26.84
C VAL A 152 -1.79 -0.22 27.54
N LEU A 153 -1.62 0.85 26.78
CA LEU A 153 -1.31 2.19 27.34
C LEU A 153 -2.55 2.87 27.94
N ASN A 154 -3.69 2.73 27.30
CA ASN A 154 -4.95 3.30 27.73
C ASN A 154 -6.10 2.33 27.49
N PRO A 155 -6.55 1.58 28.51
CA PRO A 155 -7.67 0.63 28.38
C PRO A 155 -9.02 1.29 28.08
N LEU A 156 -9.11 2.60 28.23
CA LEU A 156 -10.29 3.41 27.92
C LEU A 156 -10.25 4.04 26.51
N ASP A 157 -9.35 3.57 25.66
CA ASP A 157 -9.28 4.01 24.27
C ASP A 157 -10.39 3.37 23.43
N LEU A 158 -11.56 4.02 23.36
CA LEU A 158 -12.72 3.51 22.62
C LEU A 158 -12.42 3.19 21.14
N PRO A 159 -11.73 4.05 20.35
CA PRO A 159 -11.35 3.71 18.98
C PRO A 159 -10.50 2.43 18.89
N ALA A 160 -9.53 2.26 19.77
CA ALA A 160 -8.69 1.05 19.80
C ALA A 160 -9.50 -0.18 20.21
N PHE A 161 -10.33 -0.06 21.26
CA PHE A 161 -11.24 -1.12 21.67
C PHE A 161 -12.22 -1.53 20.57
N ALA A 162 -12.85 -0.56 19.92
CA ALA A 162 -13.80 -0.81 18.83
C ALA A 162 -13.12 -1.56 17.67
N ARG A 163 -11.85 -1.23 17.38
CA ARG A 163 -11.09 -1.89 16.35
C ARG A 163 -10.77 -3.34 16.69
N VAL A 164 -10.25 -3.60 17.88
CA VAL A 164 -9.95 -4.96 18.35
C VAL A 164 -11.22 -5.80 18.42
N ALA A 165 -12.30 -5.27 19.01
CA ALA A 165 -13.59 -5.96 19.09
C ALA A 165 -14.19 -6.26 17.71
N GLY A 166 -14.01 -5.35 16.75
CA GLY A 166 -14.51 -5.49 15.36
C GLY A 166 -13.81 -6.58 14.55
N MET A 167 -12.67 -7.10 14.99
CA MET A 167 -12.00 -8.25 14.37
C MET A 167 -12.73 -9.57 14.64
N HIS A 168 -13.65 -9.59 15.60
CA HIS A 168 -14.40 -10.80 15.97
C HIS A 168 -15.75 -10.84 15.28
N SER A 169 -16.06 -11.99 14.69
CA SER A 169 -17.35 -12.25 14.04
C SER A 169 -18.52 -12.03 15.02
N GLY A 170 -19.59 -11.39 14.54
CA GLY A 170 -20.79 -11.13 15.34
C GLY A 170 -20.71 -9.93 16.29
N ILE A 171 -19.60 -9.19 16.31
CA ILE A 171 -19.45 -7.95 17.10
C ILE A 171 -19.65 -6.73 16.20
N GLY A 172 -20.87 -6.20 16.21
CA GLY A 172 -21.20 -4.94 15.50
C GLY A 172 -21.10 -3.70 16.43
N PRO A 173 -21.28 -2.47 15.87
CA PRO A 173 -21.12 -1.23 16.63
C PRO A 173 -21.94 -1.13 17.91
N LYS A 174 -23.17 -1.65 17.92
CA LYS A 174 -24.03 -1.69 19.13
C LYS A 174 -23.47 -2.60 20.21
N THR A 175 -22.89 -3.74 19.81
CA THR A 175 -22.25 -4.69 20.75
C THR A 175 -20.98 -4.10 21.32
N VAL A 176 -20.16 -3.42 20.48
CA VAL A 176 -18.97 -2.68 20.92
C VAL A 176 -19.33 -1.69 22.02
N GLN A 177 -20.34 -0.85 21.81
CA GLN A 177 -20.78 0.14 22.81
C GLN A 177 -21.20 -0.51 24.14
N LYS A 178 -21.95 -1.63 24.11
CA LYS A 178 -22.36 -2.35 25.31
C LYS A 178 -21.18 -2.96 26.07
N LEU A 179 -20.25 -3.57 25.36
CA LEU A 179 -19.05 -4.19 25.96
C LEU A 179 -18.13 -3.12 26.54
N TYR A 180 -17.94 -2.02 25.83
CA TYR A 180 -17.16 -0.89 26.33
C TYR A 180 -17.77 -0.25 27.56
N ALA A 181 -19.09 -0.05 27.58
CA ALA A 181 -19.78 0.47 28.78
C ALA A 181 -19.65 -0.45 29.98
N ALA A 182 -19.69 -1.78 29.77
CA ALA A 182 -19.45 -2.76 30.82
C ALA A 182 -18.03 -2.70 31.38
N ALA A 183 -17.03 -2.52 30.49
CA ALA A 183 -15.63 -2.37 30.88
C ALA A 183 -15.41 -1.06 31.69
N LEU A 184 -16.08 0.03 31.29
CA LEU A 184 -16.03 1.32 32.00
C LEU A 184 -16.65 1.27 33.40
N ALA A 185 -17.70 0.46 33.61
CA ALA A 185 -18.39 0.36 34.90
C ALA A 185 -17.50 -0.23 36.01
N GLY A 186 -16.35 -0.85 35.67
CA GLY A 186 -15.35 -1.34 36.63
C GLY A 186 -15.79 -2.52 37.49
N ASP A 187 -16.99 -3.08 37.28
CA ASP A 187 -17.43 -4.28 37.95
C ASP A 187 -16.96 -5.51 37.20
N ALA A 188 -15.97 -6.22 37.77
CA ALA A 188 -15.33 -7.38 37.15
C ALA A 188 -16.35 -8.48 36.78
N LYS A 189 -17.36 -8.76 37.62
CA LYS A 189 -18.36 -9.79 37.35
C LYS A 189 -19.28 -9.45 36.19
N SER A 190 -19.73 -8.18 36.11
CA SER A 190 -20.56 -7.69 35.01
C SER A 190 -19.77 -7.65 33.70
N THR A 191 -18.52 -7.27 33.76
CA THR A 191 -17.61 -7.26 32.58
C THR A 191 -17.38 -8.68 32.11
N GLU A 192 -17.00 -9.61 32.95
CA GLU A 192 -16.78 -11.00 32.58
C GLU A 192 -18.05 -11.65 31.99
N LYS A 193 -19.23 -11.41 32.58
CA LYS A 193 -20.51 -11.87 32.05
C LYS A 193 -20.84 -11.28 30.67
N ALA A 194 -20.54 -10.00 30.44
CA ALA A 194 -20.74 -9.36 29.14
C ALA A 194 -19.82 -9.94 28.07
N PHE A 195 -18.56 -10.21 28.40
CA PHE A 195 -17.56 -10.74 27.49
C PHE A 195 -17.64 -12.26 27.29
N ALA A 196 -18.31 -13.01 28.20
CA ALA A 196 -18.43 -14.47 28.13
C ALA A 196 -19.05 -14.98 26.81
N ARG A 197 -19.86 -14.14 26.13
CA ARG A 197 -20.45 -14.46 24.82
C ARG A 197 -19.49 -14.26 23.65
N HIS A 198 -18.33 -13.67 23.91
CA HIS A 198 -17.32 -13.32 22.92
C HIS A 198 -15.94 -13.80 23.39
N PRO A 199 -15.70 -15.12 23.43
CA PRO A 199 -14.50 -15.69 24.06
C PRO A 199 -13.19 -15.20 23.43
N GLY A 200 -13.15 -15.00 22.10
CA GLY A 200 -11.97 -14.47 21.42
C GLY A 200 -11.64 -13.03 21.84
N LEU A 201 -12.67 -12.17 22.02
CA LEU A 201 -12.43 -10.81 22.51
C LEU A 201 -12.01 -10.83 24.00
N LEU A 202 -12.56 -11.75 24.80
CA LEU A 202 -12.15 -11.91 26.18
C LEU A 202 -10.66 -12.31 26.28
N GLU A 203 -10.22 -13.19 25.40
CA GLU A 203 -8.81 -13.58 25.28
C GLU A 203 -7.92 -12.38 24.93
N ASP A 204 -8.34 -11.54 23.95
CA ASP A 204 -7.64 -10.32 23.58
C ASP A 204 -7.51 -9.36 24.76
N MET A 205 -8.58 -9.18 25.54
CA MET A 205 -8.54 -8.27 26.69
C MET A 205 -7.63 -8.82 27.80
N ARG A 206 -7.64 -10.14 28.05
CA ARG A 206 -6.69 -10.77 28.99
C ARG A 206 -5.24 -10.58 28.55
N PHE A 207 -4.95 -10.76 27.27
CA PHE A 207 -3.62 -10.50 26.73
C PHE A 207 -3.18 -9.05 26.93
N VAL A 208 -4.08 -8.09 26.67
CA VAL A 208 -3.82 -6.65 26.89
C VAL A 208 -3.56 -6.38 28.38
N ASP A 209 -4.37 -6.95 29.28
CA ASP A 209 -4.22 -6.77 30.73
C ASP A 209 -2.92 -7.38 31.25
N ASP A 210 -2.52 -8.55 30.76
CA ASP A 210 -1.26 -9.20 31.08
C ASP A 210 -0.06 -8.35 30.67
N LEU A 211 -0.08 -7.75 29.47
CA LEU A 211 0.97 -6.86 29.04
C LEU A 211 1.03 -5.57 29.84
N ARG A 212 -0.14 -5.03 30.20
CA ARG A 212 -0.22 -3.80 31.04
C ARG A 212 0.33 -4.01 32.45
N ALA A 213 0.19 -5.20 33.00
CA ALA A 213 0.71 -5.54 34.31
C ALA A 213 2.25 -5.67 34.36
N ARG A 214 2.92 -5.71 33.23
CA ARG A 214 4.39 -5.90 33.12
C ARG A 214 5.06 -4.59 32.68
N PRO A 215 6.15 -4.15 33.35
CA PRO A 215 6.97 -3.05 32.83
C PRO A 215 7.56 -3.48 31.48
N THR A 216 7.22 -2.75 30.42
CA THR A 216 7.57 -3.15 29.06
C THR A 216 8.16 -1.99 28.30
N SER A 217 9.32 -2.18 27.65
CA SER A 217 9.83 -1.20 26.69
C SER A 217 8.93 -1.14 25.45
N PRO A 218 8.89 -0.02 24.72
CA PRO A 218 8.13 0.05 23.47
C PRO A 218 8.46 -1.06 22.48
N ALA A 219 9.73 -1.42 22.34
CA ALA A 219 10.16 -2.49 21.45
C ALA A 219 9.62 -3.86 21.90
N SER A 220 9.68 -4.16 23.20
CA SER A 220 9.15 -5.42 23.75
C SER A 220 7.62 -5.48 23.67
N LEU A 221 6.93 -4.34 23.88
CA LEU A 221 5.48 -4.25 23.73
C LEU A 221 5.07 -4.60 22.29
N PHE A 222 5.65 -3.93 21.29
CA PHE A 222 5.33 -4.22 19.90
C PHE A 222 5.73 -5.64 19.49
N GLY A 223 6.86 -6.17 19.98
CA GLY A 223 7.27 -7.55 19.74
C GLY A 223 6.21 -8.55 20.24
N ALA A 224 5.76 -8.40 21.48
CA ALA A 224 4.72 -9.27 22.06
C ALA A 224 3.37 -9.17 21.32
N VAL A 225 2.96 -7.95 20.96
CA VAL A 225 1.73 -7.73 20.18
C VAL A 225 1.82 -8.36 18.80
N LEU A 226 2.95 -8.22 18.10
CA LEU A 226 3.16 -8.81 16.77
C LEU A 226 3.11 -10.33 16.82
N GLU A 227 3.72 -10.94 17.83
CA GLU A 227 3.73 -12.40 18.01
C GLU A 227 2.31 -12.93 18.30
N TYR A 228 1.57 -12.24 19.15
CA TYR A 228 0.17 -12.57 19.47
C TYR A 228 -0.76 -12.38 18.25
N TYR A 229 -0.56 -11.34 17.45
CA TYR A 229 -1.41 -11.01 16.31
C TYR A 229 -1.10 -11.86 15.07
N ARG A 230 0.10 -12.41 14.93
CA ARG A 230 0.54 -13.16 13.75
C ARG A 230 -0.44 -14.25 13.29
N PRO A 231 -0.96 -15.15 14.14
CA PRO A 231 -1.92 -16.16 13.70
C PRO A 231 -3.23 -15.55 13.16
N LYS A 232 -3.64 -14.41 13.70
CA LYS A 232 -4.83 -13.68 13.23
C LYS A 232 -4.58 -13.04 11.88
N LEU A 233 -3.39 -12.48 11.67
CA LEU A 233 -2.97 -11.92 10.40
C LEU A 233 -3.00 -12.99 9.30
N GLU A 234 -2.37 -14.13 9.53
CA GLU A 234 -2.31 -15.26 8.57
C GLU A 234 -3.70 -15.80 8.23
N SER A 235 -4.62 -15.81 9.21
CA SER A 235 -6.00 -16.22 9.00
C SER A 235 -6.84 -15.22 8.21
N GLN A 236 -6.62 -13.92 8.43
CA GLN A 236 -7.44 -12.85 7.80
C GLN A 236 -6.89 -12.41 6.44
N TYR A 237 -5.60 -12.57 6.21
CA TYR A 237 -4.90 -12.14 4.99
C TYR A 237 -4.03 -13.29 4.48
N PRO A 238 -4.65 -14.40 4.01
CA PRO A 238 -3.89 -15.49 3.38
C PRO A 238 -3.21 -14.96 2.11
N GLU A 239 -1.91 -15.31 1.92
CA GLU A 239 -1.14 -14.98 0.72
C GLU A 239 -1.68 -15.69 -0.53
#